data_e00e3e950a414923ed1044772a1f9e98
#
_entry.id   e00e3e950a414923ed1044772a1f9e98
#
_cell.length_a   1.000
_cell.length_b   1.000
_cell.length_c   1.000
_cell.angle_alpha   90.00
_cell.angle_beta   90.00
_cell.angle_gamma   90.00
#
_symmetry.space_group_name_H-M   'P 1'
#
loop_
_entity.id
_entity.type
_entity.pdbx_description
1 polymer ?
#
loop_
_entity_poly.entity_id
_entity_poly.type
_entity_poly.pdbx_seq_one_letter_code
_entity_poly.pdbx_strand_id
1 'polypeptide(L)'
;SIRLGLDLERTGELSQAGISRALQALHVCAKKLNKFGVRNSRLVATEACRRSKNGKSFLSKVKKETGLTLELIKPEEEARLAVISCAPLFDPNFSHVLIVDIGGGSTELVWMDLSEVPKEKRIAEMLKLQLGFKNKNYSKFEKSKKDHIKIVDWISVPLGVATLLERFSDVDDDNARFA
;
A
#
# COMPACT_ATOMS: atom_id res chain seq x y z
N SER A 1 -6.25 -15.76 3.37
CA SER A 1 -6.18 -14.61 2.47
C SER A 1 -7.57 -14.03 2.20
N ILE A 2 -7.72 -12.70 2.25
CA ILE A 2 -9.03 -12.03 2.05
C ILE A 2 -9.34 -11.90 0.55
N ARG A 3 -8.34 -11.62 -0.27
CA ARG A 3 -8.47 -11.41 -1.72
C ARG A 3 -9.64 -10.46 -2.06
N LEU A 4 -9.67 -9.27 -1.43
CA LEU A 4 -10.78 -8.32 -1.57
C LEU A 4 -10.95 -7.84 -3.02
N GLY A 5 -9.84 -7.66 -3.76
CA GLY A 5 -9.82 -7.23 -5.15
C GLY A 5 -10.04 -8.33 -6.19
N LEU A 6 -10.34 -9.57 -5.78
CA LEU A 6 -10.64 -10.64 -6.74
C LEU A 6 -11.88 -10.26 -7.57
N ASP A 7 -11.84 -10.51 -8.87
CA ASP A 7 -12.86 -10.13 -9.88
C ASP A 7 -13.01 -8.62 -10.13
N LEU A 8 -12.18 -7.77 -9.50
CA LEU A 8 -12.31 -6.32 -9.66
C LEU A 8 -11.99 -5.85 -11.09
N GLU A 9 -11.02 -6.46 -11.75
CA GLU A 9 -10.67 -6.14 -13.14
C GLU A 9 -11.86 -6.40 -14.07
N ARG A 10 -12.56 -7.50 -13.88
CA ARG A 10 -13.67 -7.93 -14.72
C ARG A 10 -14.96 -7.17 -14.42
N THR A 11 -15.25 -6.91 -13.13
CA THR A 11 -16.58 -6.39 -12.72
C THR A 11 -16.56 -4.89 -12.40
N GLY A 12 -15.40 -4.33 -12.07
CA GLY A 12 -15.26 -2.98 -11.53
C GLY A 12 -15.79 -2.83 -10.10
N GLU A 13 -16.12 -3.93 -9.41
CA GLU A 13 -16.72 -3.94 -8.07
C GLU A 13 -16.07 -4.97 -7.16
N LEU A 14 -16.08 -4.69 -5.87
CA LEU A 14 -15.75 -5.68 -4.84
C LEU A 14 -16.85 -6.73 -4.78
N SER A 15 -16.51 -8.01 -4.89
CA SER A 15 -17.47 -9.09 -4.84
C SER A 15 -18.06 -9.25 -3.43
N GLN A 16 -19.32 -9.73 -3.35
CA GLN A 16 -19.99 -9.96 -2.06
C GLN A 16 -19.21 -10.98 -1.20
N ALA A 17 -18.63 -11.99 -1.82
CA ALA A 17 -17.79 -12.98 -1.14
C ALA A 17 -16.51 -12.32 -0.56
N GLY A 18 -15.85 -11.44 -1.32
CA GLY A 18 -14.70 -10.66 -0.88
C GLY A 18 -15.04 -9.73 0.30
N ILE A 19 -16.15 -9.01 0.18
CA ILE A 19 -16.68 -8.13 1.25
C ILE A 19 -16.96 -8.94 2.52
N SER A 20 -17.62 -10.10 2.41
CA SER A 20 -17.94 -10.95 3.56
C SER A 20 -16.66 -11.43 4.27
N ARG A 21 -15.66 -11.94 3.53
CA ARG A 21 -14.38 -12.35 4.11
C ARG A 21 -13.67 -11.19 4.81
N ALA A 22 -13.68 -10.00 4.19
CA ALA A 22 -13.06 -8.81 4.77
C ALA A 22 -13.74 -8.39 6.08
N LEU A 23 -15.08 -8.36 6.11
CA LEU A 23 -15.85 -8.04 7.32
C LEU A 23 -15.57 -9.02 8.45
N GLN A 24 -15.54 -10.32 8.17
CA GLN A 24 -15.21 -11.34 9.17
C GLN A 24 -13.82 -11.10 9.78
N ALA A 25 -12.81 -10.82 8.94
CA ALA A 25 -11.46 -10.52 9.42
C ALA A 25 -11.42 -9.22 10.24
N LEU A 26 -12.12 -8.17 9.80
CA LEU A 26 -12.19 -6.89 10.49
C LEU A 26 -12.93 -6.99 11.84
N HIS A 27 -13.94 -7.83 11.96
CA HIS A 27 -14.56 -8.15 13.25
C HIS A 27 -13.56 -8.77 14.23
N VAL A 28 -12.71 -9.68 13.77
CA VAL A 28 -11.64 -10.25 14.60
C VAL A 28 -10.65 -9.17 15.02
N CYS A 29 -10.26 -8.29 14.09
CA CYS A 29 -9.38 -7.16 14.39
C CYS A 29 -10.00 -6.23 15.44
N ALA A 30 -11.27 -5.84 15.29
CA ALA A 30 -11.97 -4.99 16.24
C ALA A 30 -11.99 -5.60 17.66
N LYS A 31 -12.32 -6.89 17.75
CA LYS A 31 -12.29 -7.62 19.04
C LYS A 31 -10.88 -7.62 19.66
N LYS A 32 -9.83 -7.81 18.86
CA LYS A 32 -8.44 -7.77 19.36
C LYS A 32 -8.05 -6.38 19.83
N LEU A 33 -8.34 -5.32 19.06
CA LEU A 33 -8.05 -3.94 19.44
C LEU A 33 -8.70 -3.60 20.79
N ASN A 34 -9.97 -3.96 20.98
CA ASN A 34 -10.69 -3.76 22.24
C ASN A 34 -10.08 -4.59 23.38
N LYS A 35 -9.80 -5.88 23.16
CA LYS A 35 -9.22 -6.77 24.17
C LYS A 35 -7.86 -6.26 24.67
N PHE A 36 -7.02 -5.71 23.80
CA PHE A 36 -5.72 -5.17 24.17
C PHE A 36 -5.72 -3.69 24.56
N GLY A 37 -6.88 -3.06 24.64
CA GLY A 37 -7.01 -1.66 25.05
C GLY A 37 -6.30 -0.69 24.11
N VAL A 38 -6.22 -1.00 22.83
CA VAL A 38 -5.54 -0.14 21.84
C VAL A 38 -6.32 1.16 21.68
N ARG A 39 -5.70 2.27 22.09
CA ARG A 39 -6.33 3.61 22.05
C ARG A 39 -6.11 4.33 20.72
N ASN A 40 -4.96 4.12 20.11
CA ASN A 40 -4.57 4.77 18.87
C ASN A 40 -4.30 3.72 17.80
N SER A 41 -5.02 3.80 16.70
CA SER A 41 -4.82 2.94 15.52
C SER A 41 -5.06 3.73 14.25
N ARG A 42 -4.29 3.45 13.22
CA ARG A 42 -4.52 3.93 11.88
C ARG A 42 -4.83 2.73 10.99
N LEU A 43 -6.01 2.72 10.43
CA LEU A 43 -6.51 1.63 9.59
C LEU A 43 -6.68 2.17 8.18
N VAL A 44 -6.01 1.56 7.21
CA VAL A 44 -5.99 2.07 5.84
C VAL A 44 -6.63 1.10 4.86
N ALA A 45 -7.23 1.64 3.82
CA ALA A 45 -7.72 0.93 2.65
C ALA A 45 -7.00 1.47 1.41
N THR A 46 -6.65 0.59 0.49
CA THR A 46 -5.77 0.88 -0.63
C THR A 46 -6.43 0.63 -1.98
N GLU A 47 -5.70 0.12 -2.95
CA GLU A 47 -6.05 0.04 -4.37
C GLU A 47 -7.42 -0.60 -4.65
N ALA A 48 -7.74 -1.73 -4.04
CA ALA A 48 -9.02 -2.40 -4.28
C ALA A 48 -10.23 -1.51 -3.95
N CYS A 49 -10.14 -0.74 -2.85
CA CYS A 49 -11.20 0.19 -2.46
C CYS A 49 -11.20 1.47 -3.29
N ARG A 50 -10.02 1.92 -3.76
CA ARG A 50 -9.92 3.13 -4.62
C ARG A 50 -10.55 2.89 -5.99
N ARG A 51 -10.27 1.74 -6.61
CA ARG A 51 -10.71 1.41 -7.97
C ARG A 51 -12.15 0.95 -8.07
N SER A 52 -12.68 0.35 -7.01
CA SER A 52 -14.02 -0.23 -7.06
C SER A 52 -15.14 0.80 -6.96
N LYS A 53 -16.19 0.62 -7.77
CA LYS A 53 -17.40 1.47 -7.74
C LYS A 53 -18.08 1.45 -6.37
N ASN A 54 -18.06 0.30 -5.69
CA ASN A 54 -18.66 0.08 -4.37
C ASN A 54 -17.71 0.21 -3.20
N GLY A 55 -16.47 0.66 -3.41
CA GLY A 55 -15.44 0.81 -2.36
C GLY A 55 -15.88 1.72 -1.21
N LYS A 56 -16.46 2.90 -1.51
CA LYS A 56 -16.97 3.81 -0.48
C LYS A 56 -18.11 3.19 0.33
N SER A 57 -19.00 2.45 -0.32
CA SER A 57 -20.09 1.73 0.34
C SER A 57 -19.55 0.63 1.25
N PHE A 58 -18.51 -0.10 0.82
CA PHE A 58 -17.82 -1.07 1.65
C PHE A 58 -17.20 -0.42 2.90
N LEU A 59 -16.49 0.72 2.77
CA LEU A 59 -15.93 1.43 3.93
C LEU A 59 -17.01 1.85 4.93
N SER A 60 -18.14 2.34 4.45
CA SER A 60 -19.30 2.70 5.28
C SER A 60 -19.87 1.47 6.00
N LYS A 61 -19.96 0.34 5.32
CA LYS A 61 -20.41 -0.94 5.89
C LYS A 61 -19.45 -1.43 6.98
N VAL A 62 -18.13 -1.36 6.76
CA VAL A 62 -17.13 -1.69 7.78
C VAL A 62 -17.35 -0.88 9.03
N LYS A 63 -17.47 0.45 8.91
CA LYS A 63 -17.72 1.33 10.06
C LYS A 63 -18.99 0.95 10.81
N LYS A 64 -20.08 0.70 10.09
CA LYS A 64 -21.37 0.34 10.67
C LYS A 64 -21.33 -0.99 11.44
N GLU A 65 -20.67 -2.01 10.87
CA GLU A 65 -20.71 -3.36 11.40
C GLU A 65 -19.62 -3.65 12.44
N THR A 66 -18.43 -3.03 12.30
CA THR A 66 -17.27 -3.32 13.16
C THR A 66 -16.87 -2.19 14.09
N GLY A 67 -17.39 -0.98 13.87
CA GLY A 67 -16.94 0.25 14.56
C GLY A 67 -15.59 0.78 14.05
N LEU A 68 -14.89 0.07 13.16
CA LEU A 68 -13.60 0.48 12.62
C LEU A 68 -13.79 1.51 11.51
N THR A 69 -13.02 2.59 11.57
CA THR A 69 -12.98 3.59 10.49
C THR A 69 -11.72 3.38 9.66
N LEU A 70 -11.92 2.98 8.40
CA LEU A 70 -10.83 2.82 7.43
C LEU A 70 -10.64 4.12 6.66
N GLU A 71 -9.40 4.60 6.59
CA GLU A 71 -8.96 5.72 5.77
C GLU A 71 -8.61 5.22 4.36
N LEU A 72 -9.24 5.78 3.33
CA LEU A 72 -8.86 5.48 1.95
C LEU A 72 -7.64 6.33 1.59
N ILE A 73 -6.47 5.71 1.55
CA ILE A 73 -5.22 6.41 1.25
C ILE A 73 -4.94 6.47 -0.26
N LYS A 74 -4.17 7.48 -0.66
CA LYS A 74 -3.69 7.64 -2.04
C LYS A 74 -2.48 6.73 -2.30
N PRO A 75 -2.15 6.44 -3.59
CA PRO A 75 -0.96 5.64 -3.94
C PRO A 75 0.33 6.20 -3.34
N GLU A 76 0.44 7.55 -3.29
CA GLU A 76 1.59 8.22 -2.72
C GLU A 76 1.79 7.88 -1.24
N GLU A 77 0.71 7.91 -0.48
CA GLU A 77 0.76 7.57 0.95
C GLU A 77 1.05 6.08 1.16
N GLU A 78 0.57 5.22 0.27
CA GLU A 78 0.87 3.79 0.26
C GLU A 78 2.37 3.58 0.04
N ALA A 79 2.96 4.22 -0.98
CA ALA A 79 4.40 4.22 -1.24
C ALA A 79 5.22 4.74 -0.05
N ARG A 80 4.78 5.84 0.59
CA ARG A 80 5.43 6.37 1.80
C ARG A 80 5.43 5.36 2.95
N LEU A 81 4.30 4.70 3.18
CA LEU A 81 4.20 3.69 4.23
C LEU A 81 5.08 2.48 3.93
N ALA A 82 5.23 2.09 2.66
CA ALA A 82 6.16 1.06 2.24
C ALA A 82 7.62 1.44 2.58
N VAL A 83 8.04 2.68 2.28
CA VAL A 83 9.38 3.18 2.67
C VAL A 83 9.59 3.08 4.17
N ILE A 84 8.64 3.58 4.97
CA ILE A 84 8.75 3.56 6.44
C ILE A 84 8.80 2.12 6.97
N SER A 85 8.01 1.22 6.39
CA SER A 85 7.97 -0.19 6.80
C SER A 85 9.28 -0.92 6.50
N CYS A 86 9.93 -0.59 5.39
CA CYS A 86 11.19 -1.20 4.97
C CYS A 86 12.43 -0.56 5.61
N ALA A 87 12.32 0.67 6.14
CA ALA A 87 13.46 1.40 6.69
C ALA A 87 14.29 0.60 7.72
N PRO A 88 13.69 -0.17 8.65
CA PRO A 88 14.47 -0.97 9.60
C PRO A 88 15.28 -2.12 8.98
N LEU A 89 14.94 -2.52 7.75
CA LEU A 89 15.61 -3.60 7.02
C LEU A 89 16.77 -3.08 6.15
N PHE A 90 16.89 -1.77 6.02
CA PHE A 90 17.88 -1.14 5.17
C PHE A 90 19.27 -1.20 5.81
N ASP A 91 20.29 -1.61 5.02
CA ASP A 91 21.68 -1.50 5.42
C ASP A 91 22.19 -0.07 5.16
N PRO A 92 22.49 0.70 6.22
CA PRO A 92 22.91 2.10 6.09
C PRO A 92 24.27 2.29 5.41
N ASN A 93 24.99 1.21 5.07
CA ASN A 93 26.21 1.29 4.27
C ASN A 93 25.94 1.70 2.82
N PHE A 94 24.75 1.41 2.30
CA PHE A 94 24.34 1.80 0.95
C PHE A 94 23.70 3.19 0.93
N SER A 95 23.96 3.96 -0.11
CA SER A 95 23.40 5.30 -0.29
C SER A 95 22.21 5.35 -1.22
N HIS A 96 21.91 4.27 -1.94
CA HIS A 96 20.79 4.18 -2.86
C HIS A 96 19.89 3.03 -2.47
N VAL A 97 18.58 3.24 -2.56
CA VAL A 97 17.55 2.27 -2.17
C VAL A 97 16.50 2.17 -3.26
N LEU A 98 16.18 0.97 -3.66
CA LEU A 98 14.98 0.65 -4.41
C LEU A 98 14.04 -0.16 -3.52
N ILE A 99 12.88 0.37 -3.24
CA ILE A 99 11.81 -0.34 -2.53
C ILE A 99 10.82 -0.85 -3.55
N VAL A 100 10.47 -2.12 -3.42
CA VAL A 100 9.47 -2.80 -4.24
C VAL A 100 8.43 -3.37 -3.29
N ASP A 101 7.23 -2.82 -3.31
CA ASP A 101 6.09 -3.30 -2.53
C ASP A 101 5.05 -3.93 -3.47
N ILE A 102 4.91 -5.24 -3.41
CA ILE A 102 3.99 -5.99 -4.25
C ILE A 102 2.74 -6.30 -3.45
N GLY A 103 1.70 -5.50 -3.67
CA GLY A 103 0.40 -5.67 -3.05
C GLY A 103 -0.52 -6.65 -3.78
N GLY A 104 -1.78 -6.71 -3.35
CA GLY A 104 -2.80 -7.52 -4.01
C GLY A 104 -3.28 -6.94 -5.34
N GLY A 105 -3.41 -5.61 -5.45
CA GLY A 105 -3.95 -4.91 -6.60
C GLY A 105 -2.97 -3.96 -7.30
N SER A 106 -1.89 -3.58 -6.63
CA SER A 106 -0.87 -2.67 -7.16
C SER A 106 0.52 -3.10 -6.72
N THR A 107 1.51 -2.53 -7.39
CA THR A 107 2.94 -2.64 -7.04
C THR A 107 3.52 -1.24 -6.99
N GLU A 108 4.12 -0.88 -5.87
CA GLU A 108 4.79 0.40 -5.66
C GLU A 108 6.31 0.20 -5.79
N LEU A 109 6.93 1.04 -6.61
CA LEU A 109 8.39 1.13 -6.75
C LEU A 109 8.82 2.52 -6.30
N VAL A 110 9.78 2.59 -5.37
CA VAL A 110 10.32 3.87 -4.88
C VAL A 110 11.83 3.82 -4.91
N TRP A 111 12.43 4.70 -5.70
CA TRP A 111 13.87 4.85 -5.79
C TRP A 111 14.32 6.09 -5.05
N MET A 112 15.23 5.90 -4.10
CA MET A 112 15.75 6.97 -3.23
C MET A 112 17.28 7.08 -3.30
N ASP A 113 17.76 8.33 -3.20
CA ASP A 113 19.15 8.67 -3.02
C ASP A 113 19.35 9.28 -1.62
N LEU A 114 20.20 8.64 -0.83
CA LEU A 114 20.56 8.97 0.56
C LEU A 114 22.03 9.42 0.65
N SER A 115 22.70 9.72 -0.47
CA SER A 115 24.12 10.05 -0.49
C SER A 115 24.45 11.29 0.34
N GLU A 116 23.55 12.27 0.39
CA GLU A 116 23.68 13.49 1.19
C GLU A 116 23.31 13.28 2.68
N VAL A 117 22.80 12.08 3.05
CA VAL A 117 22.44 11.76 4.44
C VAL A 117 23.57 11.02 5.11
N PRO A 118 24.09 11.53 6.26
CA PRO A 118 25.08 10.81 7.06
C PRO A 118 24.60 9.38 7.36
N LYS A 119 25.49 8.40 7.21
CA LYS A 119 25.18 6.98 7.31
C LYS A 119 24.38 6.62 8.56
N GLU A 120 24.75 7.20 9.70
CA GLU A 120 24.15 6.93 11.02
C GLU A 120 22.72 7.48 11.13
N LYS A 121 22.34 8.38 10.22
CA LYS A 121 21.02 9.03 10.21
C LYS A 121 20.06 8.47 9.15
N ARG A 122 20.54 7.68 8.19
CA ARG A 122 19.76 7.23 7.04
C ARG A 122 18.44 6.57 7.43
N ILE A 123 18.49 5.59 8.33
CA ILE A 123 17.28 4.90 8.81
C ILE A 123 16.34 5.88 9.52
N ALA A 124 16.87 6.74 10.39
CA ALA A 124 16.05 7.70 11.14
C ALA A 124 15.36 8.71 10.21
N GLU A 125 16.04 9.15 9.16
CA GLU A 125 15.45 10.07 8.18
C GLU A 125 14.40 9.35 7.30
N MET A 126 14.62 8.10 6.90
CA MET A 126 13.60 7.30 6.19
C MET A 126 12.33 7.13 7.03
N LEU A 127 12.46 6.90 8.34
CA LEU A 127 11.32 6.77 9.26
C LEU A 127 10.53 8.07 9.43
N LYS A 128 11.17 9.22 9.22
CA LYS A 128 10.54 10.54 9.32
C LYS A 128 9.99 11.05 7.98
N LEU A 129 10.12 10.27 6.93
CA LEU A 129 9.77 10.69 5.59
C LEU A 129 8.33 11.23 5.54
N GLN A 130 8.20 12.54 5.29
CA GLN A 130 6.94 13.20 5.01
C GLN A 130 6.93 13.53 3.52
N LEU A 131 6.28 12.71 2.74
CA LEU A 131 6.12 12.96 1.32
C LEU A 131 5.05 14.06 1.16
N GLY A 132 5.49 15.26 0.88
CA GLY A 132 4.64 16.35 0.42
C GLY A 132 4.29 16.14 -1.04
N PHE A 133 3.29 15.30 -1.33
CA PHE A 133 2.80 15.10 -2.69
C PHE A 133 1.92 16.27 -3.11
N LYS A 134 2.53 17.25 -3.76
CA LYS A 134 1.79 18.22 -4.56
C LYS A 134 1.98 17.90 -6.04
N ASN A 135 0.87 17.52 -6.65
CA ASN A 135 0.55 17.54 -8.08
C ASN A 135 0.70 16.31 -8.98
N LYS A 136 -0.34 16.25 -9.80
CA LYS A 136 -0.85 15.27 -10.75
C LYS A 136 0.00 14.96 -12.00
N ASN A 137 1.24 15.37 -12.09
CA ASN A 137 2.10 15.05 -13.22
C ASN A 137 3.40 14.44 -12.71
N TYR A 138 3.72 13.29 -13.24
CA TYR A 138 4.90 12.44 -13.05
C TYR A 138 6.26 13.15 -13.14
N SER A 139 6.46 14.24 -12.43
CA SER A 139 7.76 14.87 -12.43
C SER A 139 7.94 15.84 -11.28
N LYS A 140 8.93 15.52 -10.46
CA LYS A 140 9.56 16.35 -9.43
C LYS A 140 8.85 16.37 -8.08
N PHE A 141 9.32 15.50 -7.20
CA PHE A 141 9.23 15.70 -5.77
C PHE A 141 9.88 17.05 -5.41
N GLU A 142 9.09 17.98 -4.89
CA GLU A 142 9.68 19.17 -4.30
C GLU A 142 10.38 18.77 -3.00
N LYS A 143 11.67 19.04 -2.91
CA LYS A 143 12.44 18.97 -1.67
C LYS A 143 11.70 19.78 -0.60
N SER A 144 11.24 19.13 0.45
CA SER A 144 11.02 19.82 1.71
C SER A 144 12.39 20.41 2.09
N LYS A 145 12.46 21.70 2.45
CA LYS A 145 13.70 22.41 2.77
C LYS A 145 14.50 21.79 3.92
N LYS A 146 14.08 20.65 4.49
CA LYS A 146 14.71 19.93 5.61
C LYS A 146 15.07 18.49 5.32
N ASP A 147 14.60 17.89 4.22
CA ASP A 147 14.84 16.48 3.95
C ASP A 147 16.06 16.32 3.07
N HIS A 148 17.13 15.74 3.63
CA HIS A 148 18.33 15.35 2.91
C HIS A 148 18.11 14.09 2.05
N ILE A 149 16.93 13.46 2.15
CA ILE A 149 16.53 12.32 1.30
C ILE A 149 16.01 12.87 -0.02
N LYS A 150 16.56 12.37 -1.11
CA LYS A 150 16.07 12.63 -2.45
C LYS A 150 15.33 11.41 -2.96
N ILE A 151 14.02 11.54 -3.17
CA ILE A 151 13.29 10.57 -3.97
C ILE A 151 13.64 10.85 -5.42
N VAL A 152 14.32 9.89 -6.06
CA VAL A 152 14.75 10.01 -7.45
C VAL A 152 13.55 9.84 -8.36
N ASP A 153 12.77 8.76 -8.11
CA ASP A 153 11.55 8.45 -8.84
C ASP A 153 10.68 7.50 -8.05
N TRP A 154 9.39 7.45 -8.38
CA TRP A 154 8.47 6.46 -7.86
C TRP A 154 7.33 6.20 -8.84
N ILE A 155 6.78 5.01 -8.80
CA ILE A 155 5.64 4.63 -9.62
C ILE A 155 4.74 3.66 -8.83
N SER A 156 3.42 3.79 -9.00
CA SER A 156 2.45 2.78 -8.62
C SER A 156 1.85 2.18 -9.88
N VAL A 157 2.05 0.90 -10.05
CA VAL A 157 1.55 0.14 -11.20
C VAL A 157 0.31 -0.65 -10.75
N PRO A 158 -0.82 -0.62 -11.47
CA PRO A 158 -2.03 -1.35 -11.11
C PRO A 158 -1.91 -2.84 -11.44
N LEU A 159 -0.82 -3.45 -11.01
CA LEU A 159 -0.48 -4.85 -11.14
C LEU A 159 -0.07 -5.38 -9.76
N GLY A 160 -0.86 -6.27 -9.20
CA GLY A 160 -0.56 -6.96 -7.96
C GLY A 160 -0.84 -8.45 -8.09
N VAL A 161 -0.58 -9.21 -7.04
CA VAL A 161 -0.71 -10.67 -7.06
C VAL A 161 -2.11 -11.12 -7.48
N ALA A 162 -3.17 -10.43 -7.02
CA ALA A 162 -4.54 -10.80 -7.38
C ALA A 162 -4.86 -10.46 -8.83
N THR A 163 -4.41 -9.31 -9.34
CA THR A 163 -4.64 -8.91 -10.74
C THR A 163 -3.88 -9.79 -11.71
N LEU A 164 -2.66 -10.19 -11.37
CA LEU A 164 -1.88 -11.13 -12.18
C LEU A 164 -2.54 -12.50 -12.21
N LEU A 165 -3.01 -12.99 -11.06
CA LEU A 165 -3.71 -14.26 -10.99
C LEU A 165 -4.97 -14.28 -11.87
N GLU A 166 -5.75 -13.18 -11.89
CA GLU A 166 -6.92 -13.08 -12.75
C GLU A 166 -6.56 -13.07 -14.24
N ARG A 167 -5.50 -12.33 -14.63
CA ARG A 167 -5.07 -12.24 -16.04
C ARG A 167 -4.52 -13.53 -16.59
N PHE A 168 -3.90 -14.34 -15.75
CA PHE A 168 -3.22 -15.59 -16.15
C PHE A 168 -3.87 -16.83 -15.55
N SER A 169 -5.16 -16.76 -15.16
CA SER A 169 -5.88 -17.89 -14.57
C SER A 169 -6.05 -19.07 -15.52
N ASP A 170 -6.07 -18.81 -16.83
CA ASP A 170 -6.31 -19.83 -17.86
C ASP A 170 -5.01 -20.47 -18.37
N VAL A 171 -3.86 -20.11 -17.79
CA VAL A 171 -2.57 -20.66 -18.18
C VAL A 171 -2.26 -21.87 -17.30
N ASP A 172 -2.49 -23.06 -17.84
CA ASP A 172 -2.25 -24.35 -17.14
C ASP A 172 -0.76 -24.72 -17.06
N ASP A 173 0.11 -24.06 -17.84
CA ASP A 173 1.55 -24.31 -17.85
C ASP A 173 2.28 -23.29 -16.99
N ASP A 174 2.97 -23.78 -15.94
CA ASP A 174 3.77 -22.93 -15.06
C ASP A 174 4.88 -22.16 -15.82
N ASN A 175 5.40 -22.72 -16.92
CA ASN A 175 6.39 -22.04 -17.76
C ASN A 175 5.80 -20.88 -18.55
N ALA A 176 4.57 -20.98 -18.98
CA ALA A 176 3.89 -19.91 -19.72
C ALA A 176 3.43 -18.75 -18.83
N ARG A 177 3.37 -18.95 -17.51
CA ARG A 177 3.04 -17.87 -16.55
C ARG A 177 4.17 -16.88 -16.34
N PHE A 178 5.40 -17.25 -16.71
CA PHE A 178 6.61 -16.44 -16.53
C PHE A 178 7.22 -15.96 -17.86
N ALA A 179 6.62 -16.27 -19.01
CA ALA A 179 7.02 -15.79 -20.32
C ALA A 179 6.26 -14.50 -20.67
#